data_75b5d0ae0fd297efa925ae52e22d789a
#
_entry.id   75b5d0ae0fd297efa925ae52e22d789a
#
_cell.length_a   1.000
_cell.length_b   1.000
_cell.length_c   1.000
_cell.angle_alpha   90.00
_cell.angle_beta   90.00
_cell.angle_gamma   90.00
#
_symmetry.space_group_name_H-M   'P 1'
#
loop_
_entity.id
_entity.type
_entity.pdbx_description
1 polymer ?
#
loop_
_entity_poly.entity_id
_entity_poly.type
_entity_poly.pdbx_seq_one_letter_code
_entity_poly.pdbx_strand_id
1 'polypeptide(L)'
;MAEVLVGRQPIFNRYMEVYAYELLYRSGDMNAAAFRDGDKATTQVILNTLLEMGLDSIVGDAKAFINLTRNFLVGKYPILLPANRIVIEILEDIKSDAQVIAAARDLHNAGFTIALDDVITSDRITPFCGISSIIKLDLKQ
;
A
#
# COMPACT_ATOMS: atom_id res chain seq x y z
N MET A 1 18.18 15.36 -8.54
CA MET A 1 16.75 15.05 -8.32
C MET A 1 16.53 13.55 -8.46
N ALA A 2 15.88 12.96 -7.46
CA ALA A 2 15.65 11.52 -7.47
C ALA A 2 14.68 11.13 -8.58
N GLU A 3 15.01 10.07 -9.28
CA GLU A 3 14.14 9.51 -10.31
C GLU A 3 13.34 8.37 -9.69
N VAL A 4 12.02 8.41 -9.84
CA VAL A 4 11.13 7.40 -9.30
C VAL A 4 10.71 6.44 -10.41
N LEU A 5 11.00 5.16 -10.20
CA LEU A 5 10.63 4.09 -11.12
C LEU A 5 9.41 3.36 -10.58
N VAL A 6 8.39 3.24 -11.41
CA VAL A 6 7.14 2.59 -11.04
C VAL A 6 6.91 1.39 -11.94
N GLY A 7 6.79 0.22 -11.33
CA GLY A 7 6.36 -0.99 -11.99
C GLY A 7 5.00 -1.40 -11.46
N ARG A 8 4.42 -2.42 -12.06
CA ARG A 8 3.15 -2.97 -11.59
C ARG A 8 3.14 -4.48 -11.69
N GLN A 9 2.41 -5.11 -10.78
CA GLN A 9 2.22 -6.55 -10.78
C GLN A 9 0.72 -6.83 -10.61
N PRO A 10 0.12 -7.66 -11.48
CA PRO A 10 -1.32 -7.90 -11.39
C PRO A 10 -1.69 -8.71 -10.15
N ILE A 11 -2.84 -8.38 -9.59
CA ILE A 11 -3.45 -9.11 -8.49
C ILE A 11 -4.75 -9.69 -9.03
N PHE A 12 -4.90 -11.00 -8.93
CA PHE A 12 -6.04 -11.72 -9.51
C PHE A 12 -7.10 -12.02 -8.44
N ASN A 13 -8.35 -11.99 -8.85
CA ASN A 13 -9.44 -12.47 -8.00
C ASN A 13 -9.53 -14.00 -8.10
N ARG A 14 -10.50 -14.61 -7.42
CA ARG A 14 -10.65 -16.06 -7.40
C ARG A 14 -11.01 -16.66 -8.75
N TYR A 15 -11.42 -15.83 -9.71
CA TYR A 15 -11.74 -16.26 -11.07
C TYR A 15 -10.56 -16.07 -12.02
N MET A 16 -9.40 -15.73 -11.51
CA MET A 16 -8.17 -15.45 -12.27
C MET A 16 -8.30 -14.25 -13.21
N GLU A 17 -9.18 -13.33 -12.87
CA GLU A 17 -9.30 -12.05 -13.57
C GLU A 17 -8.50 -10.99 -12.83
N VAL A 18 -7.92 -10.04 -13.56
CA VAL A 18 -7.15 -8.95 -12.93
C VAL A 18 -8.12 -8.08 -12.13
N TYR A 19 -7.92 -8.06 -10.82
CA TYR A 19 -8.70 -7.23 -9.90
C TYR A 19 -8.05 -5.87 -9.69
N ALA A 20 -6.72 -5.87 -9.59
CA ALA A 20 -5.95 -4.67 -9.25
C ALA A 20 -4.50 -4.87 -9.65
N TYR A 21 -3.70 -3.83 -9.47
CA TYR A 21 -2.25 -3.92 -9.64
C TYR A 21 -1.57 -3.46 -8.38
N GLU A 22 -0.58 -4.22 -7.93
CA GLU A 22 0.32 -3.76 -6.89
C GLU A 22 1.37 -2.88 -7.54
N LEU A 23 1.56 -1.68 -7.00
CA LEU A 23 2.56 -0.76 -7.52
C LEU A 23 3.89 -1.02 -6.82
N LEU A 24 4.89 -1.29 -7.62
CA LEU A 24 6.24 -1.55 -7.18
C LEU A 24 7.07 -0.34 -7.58
N TYR A 25 7.63 0.35 -6.61
CA TYR A 25 8.29 1.61 -6.88
C TYR A 25 9.58 1.74 -6.07
N ARG A 26 10.49 2.51 -6.62
CA ARG A 26 11.75 2.82 -5.96
C ARG A 26 12.34 4.09 -6.57
N SER A 27 13.19 4.77 -5.80
CA SER A 27 13.99 5.85 -6.33
C SER A 27 15.23 5.28 -7.01
N GLY A 28 15.54 5.76 -8.20
CA GLY A 28 16.71 5.31 -8.94
C GLY A 28 18.03 5.64 -8.24
N ASP A 29 18.01 6.64 -7.36
CA ASP A 29 19.22 7.07 -6.65
C ASP A 29 19.39 6.44 -5.28
N MET A 30 18.49 5.54 -4.89
CA MET A 30 18.48 4.94 -3.57
C MET A 30 18.55 3.42 -3.68
N ASN A 31 19.24 2.80 -2.71
CA ASN A 31 19.23 1.35 -2.63
C ASN A 31 17.90 0.86 -2.04
N ALA A 32 17.61 -0.42 -2.23
CA ALA A 32 16.36 -1.01 -1.79
C ALA A 32 16.17 -0.96 -0.27
N ALA A 33 17.28 -1.07 0.48
CA ALA A 33 17.20 -1.05 1.94
C ALA A 33 16.79 0.32 2.46
N ALA A 34 17.40 1.39 1.93
CA ALA A 34 17.04 2.76 2.32
C ALA A 34 15.58 3.05 2.01
N PHE A 35 15.10 2.53 0.89
CA PHE A 35 13.71 2.70 0.49
C PHE A 35 12.77 2.00 1.46
N ARG A 36 13.10 0.78 1.87
CA ARG A 36 12.28 -0.01 2.80
C ARG A 36 12.27 0.55 4.21
N ASP A 37 13.32 1.25 4.60
CA ASP A 37 13.41 1.82 5.95
C ASP A 37 12.37 2.90 6.22
N GLY A 38 11.64 3.30 5.18
CA GLY A 38 10.47 4.13 5.39
C GLY A 38 10.78 5.59 5.58
N ASP A 39 11.70 6.11 4.79
CA ASP A 39 11.90 7.55 4.74
C ASP A 39 10.59 8.22 4.33
N LYS A 40 10.05 9.03 5.22
CA LYS A 40 8.76 9.71 5.01
C LYS A 40 8.82 10.62 3.79
N ALA A 41 9.93 11.33 3.62
CA ALA A 41 10.09 12.23 2.49
C ALA A 41 10.11 11.44 1.18
N THR A 42 10.76 10.29 1.17
CA THR A 42 10.80 9.42 -0.02
C THR A 42 9.39 8.93 -0.37
N THR A 43 8.64 8.49 0.63
CA THR A 43 7.27 8.01 0.41
C THR A 43 6.40 9.14 -0.15
N GLN A 44 6.54 10.36 0.39
CA GLN A 44 5.75 11.48 -0.10
C GLN A 44 6.10 11.82 -1.55
N VAL A 45 7.38 11.75 -1.91
CA VAL A 45 7.81 11.97 -3.30
C VAL A 45 7.18 10.94 -4.23
N ILE A 46 7.14 9.68 -3.80
CA ILE A 46 6.53 8.62 -4.60
C ILE A 46 5.04 8.88 -4.81
N LEU A 47 4.32 9.20 -3.74
CA LEU A 47 2.88 9.46 -3.84
C LEU A 47 2.60 10.66 -4.75
N ASN A 48 3.41 11.72 -4.65
CA ASN A 48 3.27 12.87 -5.51
C ASN A 48 3.55 12.51 -6.96
N THR A 49 4.53 11.64 -7.21
CA THR A 49 4.85 11.19 -8.56
C THR A 49 3.69 10.39 -9.15
N LEU A 50 3.08 9.51 -8.37
CA LEU A 50 1.91 8.76 -8.83
C LEU A 50 0.75 9.69 -9.15
N LEU A 51 0.56 10.73 -8.36
CA LEU A 51 -0.48 11.72 -8.61
C LEU A 51 -0.23 12.47 -9.92
N GLU A 52 1.02 12.87 -10.17
CA GLU A 52 1.39 13.59 -11.39
C GLU A 52 1.28 12.72 -12.64
N MET A 53 1.69 11.45 -12.55
CA MET A 53 1.60 10.53 -13.68
C MET A 53 0.15 10.17 -14.02
N GLY A 54 -0.72 10.18 -13.01
CA GLY A 54 -2.10 9.77 -13.16
C GLY A 54 -2.27 8.26 -13.05
N LEU A 55 -3.19 7.84 -12.20
CA LEU A 55 -3.43 6.41 -11.98
C LEU A 55 -3.90 5.69 -13.23
N ASP A 56 -4.71 6.37 -14.06
CA ASP A 56 -5.23 5.76 -15.28
C ASP A 56 -4.12 5.36 -16.24
N SER A 57 -3.01 6.10 -16.24
CA SER A 57 -1.85 5.77 -17.08
C SER A 57 -1.11 4.54 -16.57
N ILE A 58 -1.24 4.22 -15.29
CA ILE A 58 -0.48 3.15 -14.66
C ILE A 58 -1.31 1.87 -14.55
N VAL A 59 -2.54 1.99 -14.10
CA VAL A 59 -3.39 0.82 -13.79
C VAL A 59 -4.70 0.79 -14.56
N GLY A 60 -4.93 1.76 -15.45
CA GLY A 60 -6.20 1.86 -16.18
C GLY A 60 -7.36 2.04 -15.21
N ASP A 61 -8.41 1.26 -15.37
CA ASP A 61 -9.60 1.33 -14.52
C ASP A 61 -9.45 0.50 -13.23
N ALA A 62 -8.39 -0.25 -13.09
CA ALA A 62 -8.18 -1.12 -11.93
C ALA A 62 -7.80 -0.30 -10.70
N LYS A 63 -7.87 -0.94 -9.54
CA LYS A 63 -7.39 -0.34 -8.30
C LYS A 63 -5.89 -0.52 -8.19
N ALA A 64 -5.26 0.36 -7.42
CA ALA A 64 -3.83 0.32 -7.16
C ALA A 64 -3.58 -0.03 -5.71
N PHE A 65 -2.80 -1.08 -5.46
CA PHE A 65 -2.33 -1.44 -4.14
C PHE A 65 -1.02 -0.72 -3.88
N ILE A 66 -0.95 0.00 -2.77
CA ILE A 66 0.22 0.78 -2.39
C ILE A 66 0.67 0.35 -1.00
N ASN A 67 1.97 0.00 -0.89
CA ASN A 67 2.58 -0.32 0.39
C ASN A 67 2.98 0.96 1.09
N LEU A 68 2.56 1.13 2.33
CA LEU A 68 3.01 2.25 3.15
C LEU A 68 3.85 1.72 4.30
N THR A 69 4.92 2.45 4.61
CA THR A 69 5.78 2.11 5.74
C THR A 69 5.09 2.50 7.04
N ARG A 70 5.55 1.90 8.15
CA ARG A 70 5.02 2.22 9.47
C ARG A 70 5.17 3.70 9.78
N ASN A 71 6.35 4.26 9.48
CA ASN A 71 6.62 5.67 9.78
C ASN A 71 5.68 6.61 9.05
N PHE A 72 5.34 6.27 7.80
CA PHE A 72 4.39 7.07 7.05
C PHE A 72 2.98 6.93 7.62
N LEU A 73 2.57 5.69 7.95
CA LEU A 73 1.24 5.44 8.51
C LEU A 73 1.02 6.22 9.80
N VAL A 74 1.94 6.07 10.77
CA VAL A 74 1.77 6.70 12.09
C VAL A 74 2.04 8.19 12.06
N GLY A 75 2.73 8.68 11.03
CA GLY A 75 2.99 10.12 10.86
C GLY A 75 1.79 10.90 10.36
N LYS A 76 0.75 10.21 9.90
CA LYS A 76 -0.50 10.80 9.44
C LYS A 76 -0.31 11.82 8.32
N TYR A 77 0.57 11.50 7.39
CA TYR A 77 0.79 12.35 6.22
C TYR A 77 -0.38 12.23 5.25
N PRO A 78 -0.76 13.30 4.58
CA PRO A 78 -1.89 13.25 3.65
C PRO A 78 -1.56 12.40 2.43
N ILE A 79 -2.53 11.60 2.01
CA ILE A 79 -2.46 10.84 0.77
C ILE A 79 -3.41 11.53 -0.20
N LEU A 80 -2.84 12.19 -1.20
CA LEU A 80 -3.61 13.02 -2.14
C LEU A 80 -4.17 12.23 -3.32
N LEU A 81 -4.07 10.90 -3.27
CA LEU A 81 -4.63 10.02 -4.29
C LEU A 81 -6.09 9.70 -3.99
N PRO A 82 -6.91 9.41 -5.01
CA PRO A 82 -8.34 9.16 -4.80
C PRO A 82 -8.56 7.87 -4.00
N ALA A 83 -9.24 8.00 -2.87
CA ALA A 83 -9.42 6.88 -1.93
C ALA A 83 -10.15 5.69 -2.56
N ASN A 84 -11.09 5.95 -3.46
CA ASN A 84 -11.85 4.88 -4.10
C ASN A 84 -11.04 4.06 -5.11
N ARG A 85 -9.84 4.51 -5.45
CA ARG A 85 -8.96 3.83 -6.41
C ARG A 85 -7.77 3.18 -5.73
N ILE A 86 -7.57 3.41 -4.43
CA ILE A 86 -6.35 3.02 -3.72
C ILE A 86 -6.68 1.99 -2.64
N VAL A 87 -5.88 0.94 -2.61
CA VAL A 87 -5.87 -0.03 -1.51
C VAL A 87 -4.55 0.15 -0.76
N ILE A 88 -4.62 0.44 0.51
CA ILE A 88 -3.44 0.58 1.37
C ILE A 88 -3.07 -0.79 1.88
N GLU A 89 -1.89 -1.26 1.52
CA GLU A 89 -1.40 -2.58 1.90
C GLU A 89 -0.47 -2.47 3.10
N ILE A 90 -0.81 -3.19 4.17
CA ILE A 90 0.01 -3.25 5.38
C ILE A 90 0.80 -4.55 5.33
N LEU A 91 2.12 -4.41 5.24
CA LEU A 91 3.01 -5.56 5.08
C LEU A 91 3.11 -6.37 6.37
N GLU A 92 3.47 -7.63 6.23
CA GLU A 92 3.54 -8.58 7.34
C GLU A 92 4.56 -8.20 8.41
N ASP A 93 5.57 -7.41 8.05
CA ASP A 93 6.60 -6.99 9.01
C ASP A 93 6.23 -5.74 9.80
N ILE A 94 5.09 -5.11 9.48
CA ILE A 94 4.63 -3.96 10.24
C ILE A 94 3.89 -4.45 11.47
N LYS A 95 4.40 -4.08 12.64
CA LYS A 95 3.78 -4.48 13.91
C LYS A 95 2.41 -3.81 14.08
N SER A 96 1.40 -4.59 14.41
CA SER A 96 0.04 -4.08 14.59
C SER A 96 -0.15 -3.52 16.00
N ASP A 97 0.62 -2.49 16.33
CA ASP A 97 0.48 -1.80 17.62
C ASP A 97 -0.66 -0.77 17.53
N ALA A 98 -0.93 -0.12 18.67
CA ALA A 98 -2.06 0.81 18.77
C ALA A 98 -1.95 1.96 17.78
N GLN A 99 -0.75 2.46 17.50
CA GLN A 99 -0.54 3.55 16.56
C GLN A 99 -0.86 3.13 15.14
N VAL A 100 -0.44 1.93 14.73
CA VAL A 100 -0.72 1.40 13.40
C VAL A 100 -2.21 1.14 13.23
N ILE A 101 -2.85 0.54 14.24
CA ILE A 101 -4.29 0.28 14.20
C ILE A 101 -5.08 1.58 14.07
N ALA A 102 -4.72 2.60 14.85
CA ALA A 102 -5.40 3.89 14.79
C ALA A 102 -5.22 4.54 13.41
N ALA A 103 -4.01 4.48 12.85
CA ALA A 103 -3.72 5.04 11.54
C ALA A 103 -4.51 4.32 10.44
N ALA A 104 -4.57 2.99 10.50
CA ALA A 104 -5.33 2.21 9.54
C ALA A 104 -6.82 2.53 9.62
N ARG A 105 -7.35 2.70 10.83
CA ARG A 105 -8.75 3.07 11.02
C ARG A 105 -9.04 4.44 10.42
N ASP A 106 -8.15 5.41 10.62
CA ASP A 106 -8.32 6.74 10.06
C ASP A 106 -8.35 6.70 8.53
N LEU A 107 -7.48 5.89 7.92
CA LEU A 107 -7.47 5.72 6.47
C LEU A 107 -8.74 5.04 5.98
N HIS A 108 -9.20 4.01 6.69
CA HIS A 108 -10.43 3.33 6.35
C HIS A 108 -11.62 4.31 6.39
N ASN A 109 -11.67 5.13 7.42
CA ASN A 109 -12.75 6.12 7.57
C ASN A 109 -12.67 7.21 6.50
N ALA A 110 -11.48 7.46 5.95
CA ALA A 110 -11.31 8.41 4.85
C ALA A 110 -11.70 7.82 3.49
N GLY A 111 -12.06 6.55 3.44
CA GLY A 111 -12.53 5.89 2.22
C GLY A 111 -11.55 4.93 1.58
N PHE A 112 -10.34 4.81 2.12
CA PHE A 112 -9.36 3.87 1.59
C PHE A 112 -9.70 2.45 2.00
N THR A 113 -9.44 1.50 1.10
CA THR A 113 -9.53 0.08 1.41
C THR A 113 -8.21 -0.36 2.03
N ILE A 114 -8.28 -1.16 3.09
CA ILE A 114 -7.10 -1.67 3.79
C ILE A 114 -6.94 -3.15 3.46
N ALA A 115 -5.74 -3.55 3.06
CA ALA A 115 -5.39 -4.93 2.80
C ALA A 115 -4.25 -5.37 3.72
N LEU A 116 -4.30 -6.61 4.15
CA LEU A 116 -3.22 -7.22 4.91
C LEU A 116 -2.45 -8.17 4.02
N ASP A 117 -1.12 -8.01 4.00
CA ASP A 117 -0.27 -8.82 3.15
C ASP A 117 0.18 -10.08 3.90
N ASP A 118 0.25 -11.17 3.15
CA ASP A 118 0.90 -12.42 3.53
C ASP A 118 0.47 -12.95 4.91
N VAL A 119 -0.85 -13.01 5.11
CA VAL A 119 -1.40 -13.44 6.39
C VAL A 119 -1.21 -14.96 6.54
N ILE A 120 -0.54 -15.36 7.62
CA ILE A 120 -0.30 -16.77 7.94
C ILE A 120 -1.19 -17.23 9.08
N THR A 121 -1.44 -16.35 10.06
CA THR A 121 -2.21 -16.70 11.25
C THR A 121 -3.33 -15.69 11.52
N SER A 122 -4.33 -16.14 12.26
CA SER A 122 -5.46 -15.27 12.63
C SER A 122 -5.04 -14.12 13.56
N ASP A 123 -3.93 -14.27 14.26
CA ASP A 123 -3.42 -13.20 15.14
C ASP A 123 -3.15 -11.91 14.37
N ARG A 124 -2.78 -12.05 13.10
CA ARG A 124 -2.52 -10.91 12.24
C ARG A 124 -3.81 -10.19 11.87
N ILE A 125 -4.89 -10.94 11.71
CA ILE A 125 -6.18 -10.41 11.24
C ILE A 125 -6.95 -9.72 12.36
N THR A 126 -6.94 -10.29 13.55
CA THR A 126 -7.78 -9.85 14.67
C THR A 126 -7.65 -8.35 14.98
N PRO A 127 -6.42 -7.77 15.05
CA PRO A 127 -6.30 -6.34 15.37
C PRO A 127 -6.96 -5.43 14.33
N PHE A 128 -7.13 -5.92 13.09
CA PHE A 128 -7.70 -5.13 12.00
C PHE A 128 -9.14 -5.50 11.69
N CYS A 129 -9.79 -6.24 12.58
CA CYS A 129 -11.18 -6.63 12.40
C CYS A 129 -12.07 -5.39 12.28
N GLY A 130 -12.89 -5.33 11.22
CA GLY A 130 -13.72 -4.17 10.93
C GLY A 130 -13.00 -3.04 10.19
N ILE A 131 -11.69 -3.16 9.98
CA ILE A 131 -10.89 -2.17 9.23
C ILE A 131 -10.44 -2.76 7.90
N SER A 132 -9.86 -3.97 7.93
CA SER A 132 -9.35 -4.62 6.73
C SER A 132 -10.48 -5.31 5.98
N SER A 133 -10.54 -5.08 4.67
CA SER A 133 -11.50 -5.72 3.77
C SER A 133 -10.86 -6.78 2.88
N ILE A 134 -9.54 -6.78 2.78
CA ILE A 134 -8.81 -7.66 1.86
C ILE A 134 -7.68 -8.34 2.61
N ILE A 135 -7.55 -9.63 2.39
CA ILE A 135 -6.40 -10.40 2.86
C ILE A 135 -5.73 -10.95 1.61
N LYS A 136 -4.47 -10.61 1.46
CA LYS A 136 -3.69 -11.02 0.29
C LYS A 136 -2.88 -12.25 0.64
N LEU A 137 -2.98 -13.26 -0.19
CA LEU A 137 -2.25 -14.52 -0.04
C LEU A 137 -1.19 -14.61 -1.13
N ASP A 138 -0.01 -15.09 -0.76
CA ASP A 138 1.04 -15.37 -1.72
C ASP A 138 0.94 -16.84 -2.12
N LEU A 139 0.72 -17.06 -3.41
CA LEU A 139 0.55 -18.41 -3.93
C LEU A 139 1.85 -19.06 -4.40
N LYS A 140 2.98 -18.45 -4.08
CA LYS A 140 4.29 -19.01 -4.37
C LYS A 140 4.56 -20.16 -3.41
N GLN A 141 4.12 -21.31 -3.72
CA GLN A 141 4.37 -22.49 -2.90
C GLN A 141 4.93 -23.60 -3.73
#